data_338a736697fd650fadf9f55755d662e4
#
_entry.id   338a736697fd650fadf9f55755d662e4
#
_cell.length_a   1.000
_cell.length_b   1.000
_cell.length_c   1.000
_cell.angle_alpha   90.00
_cell.angle_beta   90.00
_cell.angle_gamma   90.00
#
_symmetry.space_group_name_H-M   'P 1'
#
loop_
_entity.id
_entity.type
_entity.pdbx_description
1 polymer ?
#
loop_
_entity_poly.entity_id
_entity_poly.type
_entity_poly.pdbx_seq_one_letter_code
_entity_poly.pdbx_strand_id
1 'polypeptide(L)'
;GAYCPVPHISDDVLKLTNETIAQPIAKAMLNEGYQFFGVLYIGAILTKDGPKVIEFNARFGDPEAQVLLSRMESDLMQHIIDLDEGNRTEFKWKNESIVGVMLASKGYPDAYEKGHKVSGFDLNENYFVSGLKKQGDTFVTSGGRVILAIGKGDNVHDAQRDAYEKVSQIQSDHLFYRHDIANKALQLK
;
A
#
# COMPACT_ATOMS: atom_id res chain seq x y z
N GLY A 1 1.06 -2.15 -7.22
CA GLY A 1 2.11 -2.03 -6.21
C GLY A 1 2.19 -0.65 -5.61
N ALA A 2 2.91 -0.51 -4.51
CA ALA A 2 3.10 0.75 -3.81
C ALA A 2 4.52 0.84 -3.23
N TYR A 3 4.95 2.03 -2.85
CA TYR A 3 6.23 2.23 -2.16
C TYR A 3 6.15 3.44 -1.20
N CYS A 4 6.96 3.42 -0.17
CA CYS A 4 7.07 4.45 0.85
C CYS A 4 8.51 4.50 1.41
N PRO A 5 9.11 5.72 1.61
CA PRO A 5 8.56 7.05 1.31
C PRO A 5 8.52 7.34 -0.20
N VAL A 6 7.88 8.45 -0.57
CA VAL A 6 7.87 8.95 -1.96
C VAL A 6 8.86 10.12 -2.05
N PRO A 7 10.11 9.90 -2.52
CA PRO A 7 11.21 10.84 -2.32
C PRO A 7 11.05 12.18 -3.07
N HIS A 8 10.20 12.22 -4.10
CA HIS A 8 9.94 13.44 -4.87
C HIS A 8 8.73 14.26 -4.39
N ILE A 9 8.10 13.84 -3.31
CA ILE A 9 7.03 14.62 -2.65
C ILE A 9 7.63 15.34 -1.46
N SER A 10 7.77 16.66 -1.58
CA SER A 10 8.31 17.50 -0.51
C SER A 10 7.29 17.72 0.62
N ASP A 11 7.77 18.14 1.78
CA ASP A 11 6.92 18.51 2.92
C ASP A 11 5.96 19.65 2.57
N ASP A 12 6.35 20.58 1.70
CA ASP A 12 5.46 21.65 1.22
C ASP A 12 4.29 21.09 0.41
N VAL A 13 4.51 20.08 -0.44
CA VAL A 13 3.45 19.40 -1.17
C VAL A 13 2.52 18.65 -0.23
N LEU A 14 3.06 17.97 0.79
CA LEU A 14 2.27 17.29 1.81
C LEU A 14 1.44 18.29 2.62
N LYS A 15 2.04 19.40 3.03
CA LYS A 15 1.35 20.48 3.73
C LYS A 15 0.22 21.08 2.88
N LEU A 16 0.51 21.41 1.61
CA LEU A 16 -0.49 21.91 0.67
C LEU A 16 -1.64 20.91 0.50
N THR A 17 -1.34 19.62 0.34
CA THR A 17 -2.35 18.56 0.22
C THR A 17 -3.22 18.48 1.47
N ASN A 18 -2.62 18.58 2.64
CA ASN A 18 -3.35 18.59 3.91
C ASN A 18 -4.29 19.81 4.01
N GLU A 19 -3.78 21.01 3.72
CA GLU A 19 -4.54 22.26 3.82
C GLU A 19 -5.66 22.37 2.78
N THR A 20 -5.43 21.90 1.55
CA THR A 20 -6.38 22.08 0.44
C THR A 20 -7.31 20.89 0.20
N ILE A 21 -6.99 19.70 0.72
CA ILE A 21 -7.78 18.48 0.50
C ILE A 21 -8.20 17.83 1.83
N ALA A 22 -7.24 17.40 2.68
CA ALA A 22 -7.56 16.57 3.84
C ALA A 22 -8.38 17.32 4.90
N GLN A 23 -7.95 18.51 5.30
CA GLN A 23 -8.67 19.33 6.27
C GLN A 23 -10.05 19.80 5.76
N PRO A 24 -10.20 20.29 4.51
CA PRO A 24 -11.50 20.68 4.00
C PRO A 24 -12.51 19.53 3.95
N ILE A 25 -12.12 18.33 3.52
CA ILE A 25 -13.06 17.19 3.48
C ILE A 25 -13.46 16.75 4.90
N ALA A 26 -12.51 16.69 5.84
CA ALA A 26 -12.81 16.36 7.23
C ALA A 26 -13.79 17.38 7.85
N LYS A 27 -13.58 18.67 7.59
CA LYS A 27 -14.48 19.74 8.05
C LYS A 27 -15.86 19.67 7.37
N ALA A 28 -15.91 19.38 6.07
CA ALA A 28 -17.17 19.24 5.34
C ALA A 28 -17.99 18.08 5.89
N MET A 29 -17.38 16.94 6.15
CA MET A 29 -18.06 15.78 6.76
C MET A 29 -18.68 16.13 8.11
N LEU A 30 -17.96 16.84 8.97
CA LEU A 30 -18.49 17.30 10.27
C LEU A 30 -19.66 18.27 10.10
N ASN A 31 -19.57 19.22 9.16
CA ASN A 31 -20.62 20.19 8.90
C ASN A 31 -21.92 19.54 8.38
N GLU A 32 -21.79 18.45 7.62
CA GLU A 32 -22.91 17.64 7.12
C GLU A 32 -23.45 16.65 8.17
N GLY A 33 -22.92 16.66 9.39
CA GLY A 33 -23.36 15.80 10.49
C GLY A 33 -22.77 14.39 10.47
N TYR A 34 -21.81 14.11 9.62
CA TYR A 34 -21.11 12.81 9.56
C TYR A 34 -19.90 12.83 10.49
N GLN A 35 -20.03 12.20 11.65
CA GLN A 35 -18.88 11.89 12.48
C GLN A 35 -18.14 10.70 11.89
N PHE A 36 -16.99 10.95 11.29
CA PHE A 36 -16.13 9.90 10.73
C PHE A 36 -15.01 9.56 11.71
N PHE A 37 -14.95 8.31 12.10
CA PHE A 37 -13.90 7.75 12.94
C PHE A 37 -13.20 6.60 12.17
N GLY A 38 -11.91 6.73 11.93
CA GLY A 38 -11.16 5.71 11.21
C GLY A 38 -10.17 6.27 10.18
N VAL A 39 -9.91 5.49 9.15
CA VAL A 39 -8.95 5.81 8.10
C VAL A 39 -9.65 6.39 6.88
N LEU A 40 -9.33 7.62 6.53
CA LEU A 40 -9.68 8.22 5.25
C LEU A 40 -8.46 8.17 4.33
N TYR A 41 -8.49 7.28 3.35
CA TYR A 41 -7.49 7.23 2.29
C TYR A 41 -7.84 8.26 1.22
N ILE A 42 -6.85 9.06 0.83
CA ILE A 42 -6.97 10.07 -0.22
C ILE A 42 -6.03 9.70 -1.37
N GLY A 43 -6.59 9.18 -2.46
CA GLY A 43 -5.88 8.99 -3.72
C GLY A 43 -5.71 10.34 -4.41
N ALA A 44 -4.48 10.82 -4.51
CA ALA A 44 -4.17 12.11 -5.13
C ALA A 44 -3.10 11.99 -6.21
N ILE A 45 -3.19 12.88 -7.20
CA ILE A 45 -2.17 13.05 -8.23
C ILE A 45 -1.58 14.46 -8.15
N LEU A 46 -0.25 14.56 -8.18
CA LEU A 46 0.43 15.83 -8.27
C LEU A 46 0.47 16.30 -9.73
N THR A 47 -0.13 17.45 -9.99
CA THR A 47 -0.15 18.11 -11.30
C THR A 47 0.67 19.41 -11.26
N LYS A 48 0.86 20.05 -12.41
CA LYS A 48 1.47 21.40 -12.48
C LYS A 48 0.69 22.47 -11.69
N ASP A 49 -0.61 22.25 -11.48
CA ASP A 49 -1.50 23.16 -10.74
C ASP A 49 -1.72 22.67 -9.28
N GLY A 50 -0.82 21.84 -8.75
CA GLY A 50 -0.85 21.28 -7.40
C GLY A 50 -1.54 19.93 -7.31
N PRO A 51 -1.77 19.43 -6.08
CA PRO A 51 -2.40 18.14 -5.84
C PRO A 51 -3.89 18.16 -6.25
N LYS A 52 -4.33 17.08 -6.90
CA LYS A 52 -5.73 16.86 -7.30
C LYS A 52 -6.20 15.51 -6.80
N VAL A 53 -7.44 15.45 -6.32
CA VAL A 53 -8.04 14.20 -5.83
C VAL A 53 -8.43 13.30 -6.99
N ILE A 54 -8.12 12.03 -6.87
CA ILE A 54 -8.58 10.95 -7.75
C ILE A 54 -9.78 10.27 -7.09
N GLU A 55 -9.63 9.88 -5.81
CA GLU A 55 -10.66 9.16 -5.05
C GLU A 55 -10.49 9.34 -3.55
N PHE A 56 -11.57 9.08 -2.80
CA PHE A 56 -11.56 8.86 -1.36
C PHE A 56 -11.98 7.43 -1.05
N ASN A 57 -11.35 6.82 -0.07
CA ASN A 57 -11.76 5.53 0.48
C ASN A 57 -11.84 5.60 2.01
N ALA A 58 -12.96 5.17 2.59
CA ALA A 58 -13.19 5.11 4.04
C ALA A 58 -12.55 3.84 4.66
N ARG A 59 -11.35 3.50 4.26
CA ARG A 59 -10.56 2.35 4.69
C ARG A 59 -9.11 2.51 4.24
N PHE A 60 -8.24 1.64 4.74
CA PHE A 60 -6.89 1.54 4.20
C PHE A 60 -6.90 1.17 2.70
N GLY A 61 -5.93 1.69 1.97
CA GLY A 61 -5.64 1.26 0.60
C GLY A 61 -5.08 -0.18 0.56
N ASP A 62 -5.25 -0.85 -0.55
CA ASP A 62 -4.65 -2.15 -0.84
C ASP A 62 -4.00 -2.08 -2.24
N PRO A 63 -2.67 -2.08 -2.36
CA PRO A 63 -1.65 -2.59 -1.40
C PRO A 63 -0.98 -1.52 -0.51
N GLU A 64 -1.51 -0.33 -0.36
CA GLU A 64 -0.85 0.76 0.38
C GLU A 64 -0.70 0.45 1.86
N ALA A 65 -1.72 -0.18 2.49
CA ALA A 65 -1.67 -0.53 3.91
C ALA A 65 -0.47 -1.42 4.24
N GLN A 66 -0.22 -2.44 3.45
CA GLN A 66 0.86 -3.38 3.68
C GLN A 66 2.24 -2.69 3.64
N VAL A 67 2.40 -1.73 2.71
CA VAL A 67 3.64 -0.94 2.58
C VAL A 67 3.79 0.03 3.75
N LEU A 68 2.74 0.76 4.10
CA LEU A 68 2.76 1.74 5.19
C LEU A 68 2.97 1.07 6.55
N LEU A 69 2.18 0.05 6.86
CA LEU A 69 2.25 -0.64 8.15
C LEU A 69 3.58 -1.39 8.34
N SER A 70 4.19 -1.90 7.28
CA SER A 70 5.54 -2.48 7.34
C SER A 70 6.61 -1.46 7.73
N ARG A 71 6.41 -0.17 7.37
CA ARG A 71 7.30 0.93 7.73
C ARG A 71 6.98 1.56 9.09
N MET A 72 5.78 1.31 9.62
CA MET A 72 5.37 1.88 10.92
C MET A 72 6.23 1.31 12.06
N GLU A 73 6.70 2.19 12.93
CA GLU A 73 7.44 1.84 14.16
C GLU A 73 6.53 1.89 15.38
N SER A 74 5.61 2.85 15.41
CA SER A 74 4.65 2.99 16.51
C SER A 74 3.52 1.97 16.44
N ASP A 75 2.90 1.69 17.58
CA ASP A 75 1.80 0.72 17.70
C ASP A 75 0.49 1.30 17.15
N LEU A 76 -0.05 0.67 16.09
CA LEU A 76 -1.31 1.09 15.47
C LEU A 76 -2.50 0.99 16.42
N MET A 77 -2.54 -0.06 17.28
CA MET A 77 -3.64 -0.19 18.25
C MET A 77 -3.63 0.92 19.27
N GLN A 78 -2.44 1.35 19.74
CA GLN A 78 -2.35 2.49 20.63
C GLN A 78 -2.86 3.77 19.97
N HIS A 79 -2.52 4.00 18.69
CA HIS A 79 -3.06 5.14 17.92
C HIS A 79 -4.59 5.12 17.79
N ILE A 80 -5.18 3.92 17.62
CA ILE A 80 -6.64 3.76 17.55
C ILE A 80 -7.27 4.08 18.92
N ILE A 81 -6.69 3.60 20.02
CA ILE A 81 -7.15 3.88 21.39
C ILE A 81 -7.05 5.37 21.69
N ASP A 82 -5.88 5.97 21.43
CA ASP A 82 -5.66 7.40 21.64
C ASP A 82 -6.68 8.25 20.86
N LEU A 83 -6.97 7.87 19.62
CA LEU A 83 -7.96 8.55 18.79
C LEU A 83 -9.38 8.43 19.36
N ASP A 84 -9.76 7.24 19.85
CA ASP A 84 -11.08 7.01 20.51
C ASP A 84 -11.25 7.84 21.77
N GLU A 85 -10.16 8.02 22.52
CA GLU A 85 -10.11 8.88 23.71
C GLU A 85 -10.02 10.39 23.40
N GLY A 86 -9.98 10.77 22.11
CA GLY A 86 -9.83 12.16 21.67
C GLY A 86 -8.43 12.73 21.77
N ASN A 87 -7.43 11.90 22.01
CA ASN A 87 -6.03 12.28 22.06
C ASN A 87 -5.44 12.40 20.66
N ARG A 88 -4.49 13.32 20.49
CA ARG A 88 -3.67 13.41 19.27
C ARG A 88 -2.38 12.65 19.50
N THR A 89 -2.01 11.83 18.52
CA THR A 89 -0.77 11.05 18.57
C THR A 89 -0.04 11.20 17.24
N GLU A 90 1.29 11.11 17.29
CA GLU A 90 2.15 11.19 16.12
C GLU A 90 2.65 9.80 15.75
N PHE A 91 2.50 9.45 14.47
CA PHE A 91 3.04 8.21 13.93
C PHE A 91 4.57 8.26 13.84
N LYS A 92 5.22 7.24 14.36
CA LYS A 92 6.67 7.04 14.18
C LYS A 92 6.92 6.05 13.05
N TRP A 93 7.91 6.37 12.24
CA TRP A 93 8.24 5.61 11.03
C TRP A 93 9.69 5.14 11.08
N LYS A 94 9.92 3.89 10.72
CA LYS A 94 11.27 3.36 10.51
C LYS A 94 11.98 4.14 9.42
N ASN A 95 13.30 4.31 9.57
CA ASN A 95 14.12 4.99 8.57
C ASN A 95 14.55 4.01 7.46
N GLU A 96 13.59 3.33 6.88
CA GLU A 96 13.80 2.41 5.76
C GLU A 96 12.78 2.70 4.65
N SER A 97 13.11 2.29 3.43
CA SER A 97 12.19 2.30 2.30
C SER A 97 11.52 0.94 2.16
N ILE A 98 10.25 0.96 1.81
CA ILE A 98 9.46 -0.24 1.56
C ILE A 98 8.90 -0.18 0.13
N VAL A 99 9.04 -1.26 -0.62
CA VAL A 99 8.41 -1.44 -1.93
C VAL A 99 7.57 -2.71 -1.91
N GLY A 100 6.31 -2.60 -2.30
CA GLY A 100 5.41 -3.74 -2.43
C GLY A 100 5.05 -4.00 -3.89
N VAL A 101 5.28 -5.21 -4.37
CA VAL A 101 4.92 -5.66 -5.72
C VAL A 101 3.80 -6.68 -5.62
N MET A 102 2.63 -6.34 -6.16
CA MET A 102 1.45 -7.20 -6.18
C MET A 102 1.48 -8.14 -7.37
N LEU A 103 1.38 -9.44 -7.10
CA LEU A 103 1.11 -10.45 -8.12
C LEU A 103 -0.41 -10.66 -8.19
N ALA A 104 -0.95 -10.53 -9.39
CA ALA A 104 -2.38 -10.65 -9.67
C ALA A 104 -2.67 -11.83 -10.61
N SER A 105 -3.87 -12.36 -10.54
CA SER A 105 -4.36 -13.40 -11.47
C SER A 105 -4.39 -12.85 -12.90
N LYS A 106 -3.93 -13.61 -13.88
CA LYS A 106 -4.03 -13.24 -15.32
C LYS A 106 -5.48 -12.92 -15.67
N GLY A 107 -5.66 -11.78 -16.34
CA GLY A 107 -6.98 -11.23 -16.68
C GLY A 107 -7.47 -10.14 -15.71
N TYR A 108 -6.97 -10.07 -14.48
CA TYR A 108 -7.33 -8.98 -13.55
C TYR A 108 -6.98 -7.59 -14.15
N PRO A 109 -7.82 -6.53 -14.03
CA PRO A 109 -9.04 -6.44 -13.21
C PRO A 109 -10.32 -7.01 -13.84
N ASP A 110 -10.28 -7.48 -15.08
CA ASP A 110 -11.42 -8.10 -15.77
C ASP A 110 -11.65 -9.54 -15.30
N ALA A 111 -12.18 -10.40 -16.16
CA ALA A 111 -12.42 -11.80 -15.82
C ALA A 111 -11.11 -12.59 -15.66
N TYR A 112 -11.02 -13.35 -14.58
CA TYR A 112 -9.85 -14.19 -14.28
C TYR A 112 -10.28 -15.54 -13.71
N GLU A 113 -9.45 -16.55 -13.94
CA GLU A 113 -9.63 -17.88 -13.40
C GLU A 113 -9.06 -18.02 -12.00
N LYS A 114 -9.61 -18.97 -11.23
CA LYS A 114 -9.19 -19.29 -9.85
C LYS A 114 -8.77 -20.76 -9.76
N GLY A 115 -8.12 -21.13 -8.67
CA GLY A 115 -7.74 -22.53 -8.42
C GLY A 115 -6.35 -22.91 -8.94
N HIS A 116 -5.57 -21.95 -9.45
CA HIS A 116 -4.22 -22.19 -9.94
C HIS A 116 -3.22 -22.24 -8.81
N LYS A 117 -2.30 -23.22 -8.85
CA LYS A 117 -1.27 -23.42 -7.83
C LYS A 117 -0.32 -22.24 -7.74
N VAL A 118 0.02 -21.88 -6.51
CA VAL A 118 1.03 -20.87 -6.18
C VAL A 118 1.97 -21.44 -5.13
N SER A 119 3.28 -21.31 -5.34
CA SER A 119 4.33 -21.80 -4.45
C SER A 119 5.55 -20.87 -4.47
N GLY A 120 6.61 -21.22 -3.74
CA GLY A 120 7.86 -20.46 -3.71
C GLY A 120 7.83 -19.24 -2.79
N PHE A 121 6.98 -19.26 -1.77
CA PHE A 121 6.93 -18.24 -0.72
C PHE A 121 6.68 -18.86 0.64
N ASP A 122 7.10 -18.16 1.68
CA ASP A 122 6.79 -18.48 3.07
C ASP A 122 5.81 -17.45 3.63
N LEU A 123 4.90 -17.92 4.50
CA LEU A 123 3.98 -17.02 5.22
C LEU A 123 4.72 -16.33 6.36
N ASN A 124 5.41 -15.26 6.01
CA ASN A 124 6.17 -14.42 6.93
C ASN A 124 5.94 -12.92 6.63
N GLU A 125 6.67 -12.05 7.29
CA GLU A 125 6.56 -10.59 7.16
C GLU A 125 6.90 -9.99 5.78
N ASN A 126 7.40 -10.79 4.84
CA ASN A 126 7.76 -10.34 3.50
C ASN A 126 6.68 -10.60 2.45
N TYR A 127 5.66 -11.39 2.81
CA TYR A 127 4.57 -11.71 1.90
C TYR A 127 3.21 -11.51 2.56
N PHE A 128 2.36 -10.73 1.92
CA PHE A 128 0.98 -10.51 2.34
C PHE A 128 0.01 -11.19 1.38
N VAL A 129 -0.77 -12.11 1.92
CA VAL A 129 -1.73 -12.90 1.16
C VAL A 129 -3.07 -12.19 1.10
N SER A 130 -3.62 -12.04 -0.13
CA SER A 130 -4.94 -11.47 -0.39
C SER A 130 -5.88 -12.50 -1.02
N GLY A 131 -5.55 -12.97 -2.22
CA GLY A 131 -6.38 -13.88 -3.00
C GLY A 131 -5.81 -15.31 -3.09
N LEU A 132 -5.33 -15.86 -1.99
CA LEU A 132 -4.94 -17.26 -1.89
C LEU A 132 -5.86 -18.02 -0.94
N LYS A 133 -6.02 -19.31 -1.18
CA LYS A 133 -6.60 -20.25 -0.22
C LYS A 133 -5.76 -21.53 -0.16
N LYS A 134 -5.74 -22.19 0.98
CA LYS A 134 -5.12 -23.50 1.16
C LYS A 134 -6.06 -24.56 0.62
N GLN A 135 -5.55 -25.48 -0.18
CA GLN A 135 -6.26 -26.64 -0.71
C GLN A 135 -5.38 -27.87 -0.53
N GLY A 136 -5.68 -28.69 0.47
CA GLY A 136 -4.75 -29.71 0.95
C GLY A 136 -3.45 -29.07 1.45
N ASP A 137 -2.32 -29.51 0.92
CA ASP A 137 -0.99 -28.98 1.27
C ASP A 137 -0.50 -27.90 0.29
N THR A 138 -1.37 -27.46 -0.64
CA THR A 138 -1.00 -26.47 -1.63
C THR A 138 -1.79 -25.18 -1.45
N PHE A 139 -1.22 -24.04 -1.89
CA PHE A 139 -1.92 -22.78 -2.05
C PHE A 139 -2.40 -22.64 -3.49
N VAL A 140 -3.62 -22.13 -3.65
CA VAL A 140 -4.22 -21.86 -4.97
C VAL A 140 -4.85 -20.47 -5.00
N THR A 141 -4.89 -19.87 -6.19
CA THR A 141 -5.52 -18.56 -6.41
C THR A 141 -7.02 -18.60 -6.07
N SER A 142 -7.51 -17.56 -5.39
CA SER A 142 -8.92 -17.39 -5.02
C SER A 142 -9.46 -15.99 -5.27
N GLY A 143 -8.60 -15.05 -5.68
CA GLY A 143 -8.94 -13.65 -5.94
C GLY A 143 -8.11 -13.04 -7.06
N GLY A 144 -8.42 -11.79 -7.42
CA GLY A 144 -7.73 -11.04 -8.47
C GLY A 144 -6.33 -10.60 -8.04
N ARG A 145 -6.21 -9.85 -6.93
CA ARG A 145 -4.93 -9.60 -6.25
C ARG A 145 -4.63 -10.78 -5.35
N VAL A 146 -3.47 -11.40 -5.53
CA VAL A 146 -3.21 -12.74 -4.97
C VAL A 146 -2.23 -12.69 -3.81
N ILE A 147 -1.04 -12.14 -4.03
CA ILE A 147 0.03 -12.05 -3.04
C ILE A 147 0.86 -10.80 -3.32
N LEU A 148 1.22 -10.09 -2.25
CA LEU A 148 2.12 -8.94 -2.29
C LEU A 148 3.48 -9.36 -1.72
N ALA A 149 4.54 -9.18 -2.49
CA ALA A 149 5.91 -9.30 -2.01
C ALA A 149 6.43 -7.94 -1.54
N ILE A 150 6.98 -7.88 -0.33
CA ILE A 150 7.54 -6.67 0.28
C ILE A 150 9.07 -6.73 0.24
N GLY A 151 9.67 -5.71 -0.35
CA GLY A 151 11.10 -5.43 -0.25
C GLY A 151 11.38 -4.29 0.71
N LYS A 152 12.50 -4.40 1.43
CA LYS A 152 13.00 -3.44 2.43
C LYS A 152 14.41 -3.01 2.05
N GLY A 153 14.76 -1.77 2.33
CA GLY A 153 16.11 -1.26 2.07
C GLY A 153 16.33 0.15 2.61
N ASP A 154 17.58 0.58 2.68
CA ASP A 154 17.95 1.92 3.16
C ASP A 154 17.45 3.04 2.22
N ASN A 155 17.14 2.68 0.98
CA ASN A 155 16.58 3.57 -0.03
C ASN A 155 15.62 2.79 -0.95
N VAL A 156 14.87 3.54 -1.79
CA VAL A 156 13.85 2.95 -2.67
C VAL A 156 14.44 1.99 -3.71
N HIS A 157 15.68 2.21 -4.17
CA HIS A 157 16.35 1.34 -5.13
C HIS A 157 16.63 -0.05 -4.52
N ASP A 158 17.18 -0.08 -3.29
CA ASP A 158 17.47 -1.33 -2.60
C ASP A 158 16.19 -2.08 -2.21
N ALA A 159 15.18 -1.36 -1.74
CA ALA A 159 13.87 -1.94 -1.45
C ALA A 159 13.19 -2.49 -2.72
N GLN A 160 13.33 -1.81 -3.86
CA GLN A 160 12.80 -2.30 -5.14
C GLN A 160 13.49 -3.60 -5.55
N ARG A 161 14.82 -3.65 -5.52
CA ARG A 161 15.60 -4.84 -5.85
C ARG A 161 15.17 -6.02 -4.98
N ASP A 162 15.11 -5.84 -3.67
CA ASP A 162 14.70 -6.87 -2.70
C ASP A 162 13.25 -7.35 -2.97
N ALA A 163 12.32 -6.45 -3.30
CA ALA A 163 10.96 -6.83 -3.66
C ALA A 163 10.91 -7.73 -4.90
N TYR A 164 11.63 -7.37 -5.96
CA TYR A 164 11.64 -8.16 -7.19
C TYR A 164 12.42 -9.48 -7.04
N GLU A 165 13.45 -9.56 -6.20
CA GLU A 165 14.09 -10.83 -5.83
C GLU A 165 13.08 -11.79 -5.20
N LYS A 166 12.26 -11.32 -4.27
CA LYS A 166 11.18 -12.10 -3.64
C LYS A 166 10.07 -12.48 -4.63
N VAL A 167 9.69 -11.58 -5.52
CA VAL A 167 8.74 -11.87 -6.62
C VAL A 167 9.26 -13.02 -7.50
N SER A 168 10.55 -13.06 -7.80
CA SER A 168 11.15 -14.08 -8.65
C SER A 168 11.11 -15.49 -8.04
N GLN A 169 10.94 -15.61 -6.72
CA GLN A 169 10.81 -16.89 -6.03
C GLN A 169 9.40 -17.48 -6.16
N ILE A 170 8.39 -16.64 -6.40
CA ILE A 170 6.99 -17.07 -6.50
C ILE A 170 6.77 -17.79 -7.83
N GLN A 171 6.22 -19.00 -7.74
CA GLN A 171 5.99 -19.87 -8.88
C GLN A 171 4.49 -20.02 -9.14
N SER A 172 4.04 -19.56 -10.29
CA SER A 172 2.71 -19.79 -10.84
C SER A 172 2.65 -19.33 -12.31
N ASP A 173 2.09 -20.16 -13.18
CA ASP A 173 1.89 -19.80 -14.60
C ASP A 173 0.69 -18.86 -14.81
N HIS A 174 -0.12 -18.63 -13.79
CA HIS A 174 -1.35 -17.85 -13.85
C HIS A 174 -1.29 -16.52 -13.08
N LEU A 175 -0.10 -16.09 -12.67
CA LEU A 175 0.12 -14.78 -12.09
C LEU A 175 0.87 -13.86 -13.04
N PHE A 176 0.63 -12.56 -12.88
CA PHE A 176 1.41 -11.51 -13.51
C PHE A 176 1.64 -10.36 -12.52
N TYR A 177 2.62 -9.54 -12.79
CA TYR A 177 2.92 -8.35 -12.01
C TYR A 177 3.53 -7.26 -12.89
N ARG A 178 3.53 -6.03 -12.43
CA ARG A 178 4.17 -4.91 -13.11
C ARG A 178 5.67 -4.90 -12.80
N HIS A 179 6.48 -4.67 -13.82
CA HIS A 179 7.94 -4.61 -13.72
C HIS A 179 8.49 -3.21 -13.43
N ASP A 180 7.64 -2.20 -13.30
CA ASP A 180 7.98 -0.79 -13.18
C ASP A 180 7.59 -0.15 -11.84
N ILE A 181 7.23 -0.95 -10.83
CA ILE A 181 6.89 -0.45 -9.49
C ILE A 181 8.10 0.27 -8.90
N ALA A 182 7.88 1.49 -8.40
CA ALA A 182 8.87 2.43 -7.88
C ALA A 182 9.85 3.04 -8.92
N ASN A 183 9.78 2.70 -10.20
CA ASN A 183 10.66 3.29 -11.22
C ASN A 183 10.57 4.83 -11.27
N LYS A 184 9.39 5.40 -11.07
CA LYS A 184 9.22 6.87 -11.03
C LYS A 184 10.06 7.53 -9.94
N ALA A 185 10.21 6.88 -8.77
CA ALA A 185 11.03 7.39 -7.68
C ALA A 185 12.53 7.39 -8.01
N LEU A 186 12.97 6.52 -8.92
CA LEU A 186 14.38 6.36 -9.31
C LEU A 186 14.78 7.23 -10.50
N GLN A 187 13.81 7.70 -11.30
CA GLN A 187 14.04 8.50 -12.50
C GLN A 187 14.12 10.02 -12.22
N LEU A 188 13.58 10.46 -11.10
CA LEU A 188 13.58 11.87 -10.69
C LEU A 188 14.88 12.15 -9.91
N LYS A 189 15.84 12.78 -10.60
CA LYS A 189 17.06 13.33 -10.00
C LYS A 189 16.81 14.76 -9.52
#